data_e24658ca9e318a9e0892ac9281644c8a
#
_entry.id   e24658ca9e318a9e0892ac9281644c8a
#
_cell.length_a   1.000
_cell.length_b   1.000
_cell.length_c   1.000
_cell.angle_alpha   90.00
_cell.angle_beta   90.00
_cell.angle_gamma   90.00
#
_symmetry.space_group_name_H-M   'P 1'
#
loop_
_entity.id
_entity.type
_entity.pdbx_description
1 polymer ?
#
loop_
_entity_poly.entity_id
_entity_poly.type
_entity_poly.pdbx_seq_one_letter_code
_entity_poly.pdbx_strand_id
1 'polypeptide(L)'
;MAAIGINLSHNLSLCIKQKEEIQYWEEDRFNKIKNYGLRDAHEVLLLEDKIKNLPKDIPICFTSVNSFEEGINNFCTLFAERNNIASDRWFRSNGVHHDHHAYCGFYNSKFSDAIVVVMDGGGAQQLESCIDDKPLESLYWQKPWLHVESESIYYIDKFKLSKLYKRYSSYYNVMKSKSIRDIINTLYKDNDLFNYTRIKDGVEESYTTLPGPGMVFVALCAQITGDKEGFDAGKMMGLSSYGKLGGDTNADLCKETQVATEKYTIRLIEKALSMSTCRNVILSGGYAMNCVNNYKYTQHFKGVNFFIDPVPHDGGTAVGAAVWLDDYFQRSFSEQKFKGRLIDERNN
;
A
#
# COMPACT_ATOMS: atom_id res chain seq x y z
N MET A 1 -9.96 22.91 -2.72
CA MET A 1 -9.51 23.01 -4.12
C MET A 1 -9.93 21.74 -4.83
N ALA A 2 -9.87 21.66 -6.16
CA ALA A 2 -10.04 20.39 -6.85
C ALA A 2 -8.67 19.74 -7.05
N ALA A 3 -8.62 18.39 -7.01
CA ALA A 3 -7.42 17.60 -7.28
C ALA A 3 -7.79 16.26 -7.90
N ILE A 4 -6.90 15.72 -8.72
CA ILE A 4 -7.08 14.43 -9.37
C ILE A 4 -5.98 13.48 -8.92
N GLY A 5 -6.35 12.27 -8.54
CA GLY A 5 -5.43 11.15 -8.29
C GLY A 5 -5.65 10.05 -9.31
N ILE A 6 -4.58 9.48 -9.84
CA ILE A 6 -4.61 8.37 -10.79
C ILE A 6 -3.66 7.28 -10.31
N ASN A 7 -4.20 6.10 -10.04
CA ASN A 7 -3.40 4.90 -9.78
C ASN A 7 -3.11 4.18 -11.09
N LEU A 8 -1.84 3.90 -11.35
CA LEU A 8 -1.35 3.24 -12.56
C LEU A 8 -0.95 1.77 -12.35
N SER A 9 -0.99 1.27 -11.10
CA SER A 9 -0.75 -0.15 -10.79
C SER A 9 -1.98 -1.00 -11.14
N HIS A 10 -2.02 -2.26 -10.69
CA HIS A 10 -3.24 -3.06 -10.80
C HIS A 10 -4.42 -2.35 -10.10
N ASN A 11 -5.65 -2.60 -10.56
CA ASN A 11 -6.83 -1.82 -10.21
C ASN A 11 -6.68 -0.34 -10.62
N LEU A 12 -6.25 -0.14 -11.89
CA LEU A 12 -6.14 1.19 -12.50
C LEU A 12 -7.39 2.02 -12.18
N SER A 13 -7.20 3.18 -11.58
CA SER A 13 -8.29 3.94 -11.01
C SER A 13 -8.06 5.45 -11.08
N LEU A 14 -9.15 6.18 -11.05
CA LEU A 14 -9.21 7.64 -11.07
C LEU A 14 -10.04 8.14 -9.90
N CYS A 15 -9.54 9.14 -9.22
CA CYS A 15 -10.29 9.92 -8.23
C CYS A 15 -10.27 11.40 -8.61
N ILE A 16 -11.45 12.01 -8.62
CA ILE A 16 -11.60 13.47 -8.72
C ILE A 16 -12.16 13.94 -7.39
N LYS A 17 -11.37 14.72 -6.64
CA LYS A 17 -11.79 15.36 -5.40
C LYS A 17 -12.12 16.81 -5.67
N GLN A 18 -13.34 17.24 -5.32
CA GLN A 18 -13.77 18.63 -5.39
C GLN A 18 -14.43 19.01 -4.07
N LYS A 19 -13.80 19.90 -3.30
CA LYS A 19 -14.22 20.24 -1.94
C LYS A 19 -14.28 18.98 -1.06
N GLU A 20 -15.45 18.67 -0.48
CA GLU A 20 -15.68 17.49 0.35
C GLU A 20 -16.19 16.28 -0.45
N GLU A 21 -16.41 16.43 -1.75
CA GLU A 21 -16.92 15.37 -2.60
C GLU A 21 -15.80 14.64 -3.34
N ILE A 22 -15.95 13.32 -3.47
CA ILE A 22 -15.09 12.46 -4.26
C ILE A 22 -15.92 11.74 -5.29
N GLN A 23 -15.41 11.72 -6.52
CA GLN A 23 -15.86 10.84 -7.59
C GLN A 23 -14.72 9.86 -7.87
N TYR A 24 -15.04 8.55 -7.87
CA TYR A 24 -14.06 7.48 -7.99
C TYR A 24 -14.49 6.44 -9.01
N TRP A 25 -13.56 6.00 -9.84
CA TRP A 25 -13.76 4.97 -10.85
C TRP A 25 -12.58 4.01 -10.94
N GLU A 26 -12.88 2.74 -11.18
CA GLU A 26 -11.91 1.71 -11.52
C GLU A 26 -12.12 1.27 -12.97
N GLU A 27 -11.03 1.15 -13.73
CA GLU A 27 -11.06 0.79 -15.14
C GLU A 27 -11.64 -0.61 -15.36
N ASP A 28 -11.36 -1.56 -14.45
CA ASP A 28 -11.84 -2.94 -14.52
C ASP A 28 -13.38 -3.07 -14.43
N ARG A 29 -14.06 -2.09 -13.87
CA ARG A 29 -15.54 -2.06 -13.83
C ARG A 29 -16.13 -1.79 -15.22
N PHE A 30 -15.37 -1.16 -16.09
CA PHE A 30 -15.81 -0.80 -17.45
C PHE A 30 -15.35 -1.84 -18.47
N ASN A 31 -14.07 -2.20 -18.48
CA ASN A 31 -13.52 -3.15 -19.43
C ASN A 31 -13.78 -4.63 -19.07
N LYS A 32 -14.25 -4.91 -17.84
CA LYS A 32 -14.53 -6.26 -17.31
C LYS A 32 -13.29 -7.15 -17.17
N ILE A 33 -12.10 -6.57 -17.18
CA ILE A 33 -10.84 -7.28 -16.96
C ILE A 33 -10.43 -7.06 -15.49
N LYS A 34 -10.54 -8.10 -14.68
CA LYS A 34 -10.23 -8.04 -13.25
C LYS A 34 -8.78 -7.63 -13.00
N ASN A 35 -8.57 -6.71 -12.05
CA ASN A 35 -7.27 -6.17 -11.65
C ASN A 35 -6.49 -5.54 -12.82
N TYR A 36 -7.20 -4.94 -13.76
CA TYR A 36 -6.61 -4.24 -14.90
C TYR A 36 -5.62 -3.16 -14.44
N GLY A 37 -4.44 -3.15 -15.03
CA GLY A 37 -3.37 -2.21 -14.73
C GLY A 37 -2.69 -1.69 -15.99
N LEU A 38 -1.79 -0.73 -15.84
CA LEU A 38 -1.10 -0.09 -16.97
C LEU A 38 -0.25 -1.06 -17.81
N ARG A 39 0.17 -2.20 -17.23
CA ARG A 39 0.89 -3.24 -17.99
C ARG A 39 0.10 -3.78 -19.17
N ASP A 40 -1.22 -3.79 -19.04
CA ASP A 40 -2.17 -4.33 -20.03
C ASP A 40 -2.81 -3.22 -20.88
N ALA A 41 -2.56 -1.95 -20.52
CA ALA A 41 -3.27 -0.81 -21.07
C ALA A 41 -2.46 -0.15 -22.21
N HIS A 42 -2.86 -0.41 -23.43
CA HIS A 42 -2.54 0.49 -24.55
C HIS A 42 -3.48 1.70 -24.59
N GLU A 43 -4.60 1.65 -23.87
CA GLU A 43 -5.66 2.65 -23.88
C GLU A 43 -6.24 2.85 -22.47
N VAL A 44 -6.33 4.10 -22.04
CA VAL A 44 -6.96 4.54 -20.79
C VAL A 44 -8.18 5.40 -21.10
N LEU A 45 -9.02 4.92 -21.99
CA LEU A 45 -10.14 5.66 -22.57
C LEU A 45 -11.10 6.21 -21.51
N LEU A 46 -11.34 5.43 -20.44
CA LEU A 46 -12.21 5.90 -19.37
C LEU A 46 -11.59 7.08 -18.62
N LEU A 47 -10.30 6.99 -18.26
CA LEU A 47 -9.62 8.07 -17.54
C LEU A 47 -9.63 9.35 -18.37
N GLU A 48 -9.31 9.26 -19.66
CA GLU A 48 -9.34 10.40 -20.58
C GLU A 48 -10.75 10.98 -20.75
N ASP A 49 -11.77 10.12 -20.86
CA ASP A 49 -13.16 10.58 -20.96
C ASP A 49 -13.60 11.37 -19.73
N LYS A 50 -13.20 10.94 -18.53
CA LYS A 50 -13.57 11.60 -17.28
C LYS A 50 -12.89 12.95 -17.10
N ILE A 51 -11.65 13.10 -17.55
CA ILE A 51 -10.87 14.34 -17.33
C ILE A 51 -10.96 15.35 -18.47
N LYS A 52 -11.38 14.94 -19.67
CA LYS A 52 -11.38 15.81 -20.89
C LYS A 52 -12.15 17.12 -20.71
N ASN A 53 -13.21 17.11 -19.92
CA ASN A 53 -14.08 18.27 -19.70
C ASN A 53 -13.76 19.03 -18.40
N LEU A 54 -12.73 18.61 -17.65
CA LEU A 54 -12.30 19.31 -16.44
C LEU A 54 -11.44 20.54 -16.79
N PRO A 55 -11.43 21.57 -15.94
CA PRO A 55 -10.50 22.68 -16.08
C PRO A 55 -9.04 22.18 -16.12
N LYS A 56 -8.25 22.71 -17.03
CA LYS A 56 -6.86 22.26 -17.27
C LYS A 56 -5.88 22.69 -16.18
N ASP A 57 -6.30 23.54 -15.29
CA ASP A 57 -5.56 24.01 -14.12
C ASP A 57 -5.70 23.12 -12.89
N ILE A 58 -6.53 22.07 -12.94
CA ILE A 58 -6.65 21.11 -11.84
C ILE A 58 -5.37 20.26 -11.74
N PRO A 59 -4.71 20.20 -10.56
CA PRO A 59 -3.52 19.39 -10.38
C PRO A 59 -3.84 17.89 -10.39
N ILE A 60 -2.91 17.10 -10.95
CA ILE A 60 -3.02 15.64 -11.07
C ILE A 60 -1.83 14.97 -10.37
N CYS A 61 -2.09 13.97 -9.55
CA CYS A 61 -1.07 13.10 -8.97
C CYS A 61 -1.19 11.69 -9.53
N PHE A 62 -0.13 11.22 -10.18
CA PHE A 62 0.02 9.83 -10.58
C PHE A 62 0.69 9.02 -9.48
N THR A 63 0.12 7.88 -9.12
CA THR A 63 0.69 6.94 -8.15
C THR A 63 0.83 5.55 -8.73
N SER A 64 1.83 4.81 -8.28
CA SER A 64 2.10 3.42 -8.68
C SER A 64 2.91 2.72 -7.61
N VAL A 65 2.83 1.40 -7.52
CA VAL A 65 3.72 0.56 -6.69
C VAL A 65 5.16 0.64 -7.19
N ASN A 66 5.36 0.63 -8.51
CA ASN A 66 6.69 0.60 -9.13
C ASN A 66 7.17 2.00 -9.47
N SER A 67 8.05 2.56 -8.64
CA SER A 67 8.59 3.91 -8.78
C SER A 67 9.60 4.06 -9.93
N PHE A 68 10.21 2.96 -10.38
CA PHE A 68 11.40 2.97 -11.26
C PHE A 68 11.14 2.54 -12.71
N GLU A 69 9.89 2.32 -13.11
CA GLU A 69 9.62 1.91 -14.48
C GLU A 69 9.62 3.13 -15.43
N GLU A 70 10.59 3.16 -16.35
CA GLU A 70 10.69 4.16 -17.41
C GLU A 70 9.38 4.27 -18.23
N GLY A 71 8.70 3.14 -18.44
CA GLY A 71 7.42 3.09 -19.12
C GLY A 71 6.32 3.90 -18.43
N ILE A 72 6.31 3.93 -17.09
CA ILE A 72 5.32 4.73 -16.34
C ILE A 72 5.61 6.23 -16.48
N ASN A 73 6.88 6.63 -16.47
CA ASN A 73 7.26 8.03 -16.70
C ASN A 73 6.82 8.50 -18.08
N ASN A 74 7.12 7.70 -19.10
CA ASN A 74 6.72 7.99 -20.47
C ASN A 74 5.19 8.10 -20.59
N PHE A 75 4.45 7.19 -19.96
CA PHE A 75 2.99 7.26 -19.92
C PHE A 75 2.49 8.56 -19.29
N CYS A 76 2.98 8.94 -18.10
CA CYS A 76 2.55 10.18 -17.43
C CYS A 76 2.81 11.40 -18.29
N THR A 77 3.96 11.48 -18.95
CA THR A 77 4.31 12.59 -19.85
C THR A 77 3.37 12.62 -21.05
N LEU A 78 3.21 11.51 -21.77
CA LEU A 78 2.35 11.42 -22.96
C LEU A 78 0.87 11.68 -22.59
N PHE A 79 0.41 11.18 -21.45
CA PHE A 79 -0.95 11.44 -21.00
C PHE A 79 -1.18 12.94 -20.72
N ALA A 80 -0.22 13.59 -20.06
CA ALA A 80 -0.29 15.02 -19.77
C ALA A 80 -0.29 15.85 -21.07
N GLU A 81 0.60 15.54 -22.01
CA GLU A 81 0.68 16.20 -23.31
C GLU A 81 -0.63 16.04 -24.11
N ARG A 82 -1.14 14.80 -24.24
CA ARG A 82 -2.40 14.51 -24.95
C ARG A 82 -3.60 15.26 -24.37
N ASN A 83 -3.62 15.44 -23.08
CA ASN A 83 -4.71 16.11 -22.38
C ASN A 83 -4.47 17.60 -22.15
N ASN A 84 -3.39 18.17 -22.72
CA ASN A 84 -2.99 19.58 -22.55
C ASN A 84 -2.88 20.00 -21.08
N ILE A 85 -2.27 19.15 -20.25
CA ILE A 85 -2.01 19.41 -18.84
C ILE A 85 -0.61 20.05 -18.75
N ALA A 86 -0.54 21.23 -18.17
CA ALA A 86 0.74 21.93 -18.02
C ALA A 86 1.71 21.15 -17.10
N SER A 87 3.00 21.22 -17.37
CA SER A 87 4.02 20.43 -16.68
C SER A 87 4.13 20.74 -15.18
N ASP A 88 3.69 21.90 -14.73
CA ASP A 88 3.62 22.31 -13.34
C ASP A 88 2.32 21.86 -12.62
N ARG A 89 1.43 21.15 -13.33
CA ARG A 89 0.13 20.71 -12.83
C ARG A 89 0.03 19.21 -12.64
N TRP A 90 1.03 18.45 -13.01
CA TRP A 90 1.02 17.01 -12.74
C TRP A 90 2.25 16.60 -11.94
N PHE A 91 2.04 15.64 -11.07
CA PHE A 91 3.01 15.12 -10.12
C PHE A 91 3.06 13.62 -10.23
N ARG A 92 4.24 13.05 -10.11
CA ARG A 92 4.41 11.63 -9.90
C ARG A 92 4.87 11.40 -8.47
N SER A 93 4.12 10.63 -7.71
CA SER A 93 4.49 10.28 -6.36
C SER A 93 5.32 9.00 -6.36
N ASN A 94 6.62 9.14 -6.08
CA ASN A 94 7.54 8.02 -5.97
C ASN A 94 7.78 7.68 -4.50
N GLY A 95 7.85 6.37 -4.17
CA GLY A 95 8.24 5.93 -2.83
C GLY A 95 7.23 6.21 -1.72
N VAL A 96 5.99 6.58 -2.05
CA VAL A 96 4.95 6.97 -1.09
C VAL A 96 3.62 6.20 -1.28
N HIS A 97 3.69 4.99 -1.83
CA HIS A 97 2.53 4.16 -2.10
C HIS A 97 1.67 3.93 -0.83
N HIS A 98 2.30 3.53 0.27
CA HIS A 98 1.60 3.34 1.55
C HIS A 98 1.09 4.65 2.15
N ASP A 99 1.73 5.79 1.89
CA ASP A 99 1.23 7.10 2.32
C ASP A 99 -0.14 7.37 1.68
N HIS A 100 -0.33 7.00 0.39
CA HIS A 100 -1.62 7.15 -0.29
C HIS A 100 -2.69 6.20 0.24
N HIS A 101 -2.35 4.95 0.59
CA HIS A 101 -3.25 4.09 1.33
C HIS A 101 -3.69 4.73 2.66
N ALA A 102 -2.75 5.32 3.38
CA ALA A 102 -3.04 5.97 4.66
C ALA A 102 -3.97 7.19 4.49
N TYR A 103 -3.73 8.04 3.49
CA TYR A 103 -4.62 9.16 3.19
C TYR A 103 -6.01 8.72 2.72
N CYS A 104 -6.13 7.64 1.94
CA CYS A 104 -7.40 7.07 1.52
C CYS A 104 -8.23 6.63 2.73
N GLY A 105 -7.66 5.78 3.58
CA GLY A 105 -8.33 5.28 4.77
C GLY A 105 -8.71 6.40 5.74
N PHE A 106 -7.81 7.37 5.95
CA PHE A 106 -8.08 8.51 6.84
C PHE A 106 -9.24 9.39 6.33
N TYR A 107 -9.23 9.74 5.04
CA TYR A 107 -10.32 10.51 4.45
C TYR A 107 -11.67 9.82 4.57
N ASN A 108 -11.71 8.51 4.31
CA ASN A 108 -12.93 7.72 4.36
C ASN A 108 -13.45 7.54 5.79
N SER A 109 -12.58 7.45 6.78
CA SER A 109 -12.93 7.19 8.19
C SER A 109 -13.70 8.34 8.85
N LYS A 110 -13.49 9.57 8.37
CA LYS A 110 -14.01 10.81 8.99
C LYS A 110 -13.51 11.03 10.42
N PHE A 111 -12.46 10.34 10.86
CA PHE A 111 -11.81 10.62 12.12
C PHE A 111 -11.07 11.97 12.08
N SER A 112 -11.01 12.67 13.21
CA SER A 112 -10.19 13.88 13.35
C SER A 112 -8.69 13.55 13.44
N ASP A 113 -8.39 12.41 14.07
CA ASP A 113 -7.07 11.84 14.20
C ASP A 113 -7.17 10.31 14.22
N ALA A 114 -6.13 9.64 13.75
CA ALA A 114 -6.07 8.18 13.74
C ALA A 114 -4.65 7.64 13.63
N ILE A 115 -4.44 6.43 14.12
CA ILE A 115 -3.35 5.55 13.73
C ILE A 115 -3.81 4.81 12.45
N VAL A 116 -2.98 4.81 11.42
CA VAL A 116 -3.25 4.04 10.20
C VAL A 116 -2.22 2.92 10.08
N VAL A 117 -2.71 1.70 10.01
CA VAL A 117 -1.89 0.50 9.77
C VAL A 117 -2.14 0.07 8.33
N VAL A 118 -1.13 0.25 7.49
CA VAL A 118 -1.15 -0.19 6.10
C VAL A 118 -0.47 -1.54 6.01
N MET A 119 -1.15 -2.51 5.42
CA MET A 119 -0.67 -3.88 5.18
C MET A 119 -0.96 -4.25 3.74
N ASP A 120 0.10 -4.38 2.96
CA ASP A 120 -0.05 -4.58 1.52
C ASP A 120 0.78 -5.75 1.00
N GLY A 121 0.58 -6.09 -0.29
CA GLY A 121 1.43 -7.04 -1.01
C GLY A 121 2.84 -6.50 -1.23
N GLY A 122 2.94 -5.20 -1.49
CA GLY A 122 4.22 -4.52 -1.61
C GLY A 122 4.04 -3.06 -1.95
N GLY A 123 4.78 -2.19 -1.27
CA GLY A 123 4.79 -0.75 -1.48
C GLY A 123 6.09 -0.27 -2.14
N ALA A 124 6.61 0.84 -1.64
CA ALA A 124 7.83 1.45 -2.15
C ALA A 124 9.03 0.50 -2.09
N GLN A 125 9.87 0.57 -3.14
CA GLN A 125 11.12 -0.19 -3.19
C GLN A 125 12.26 0.65 -2.61
N GLN A 126 13.08 0.01 -1.78
CA GLN A 126 14.29 0.59 -1.21
C GLN A 126 15.50 -0.17 -1.71
N LEU A 127 16.50 0.57 -2.18
CA LEU A 127 17.79 0.03 -2.60
C LEU A 127 18.81 0.34 -1.49
N GLU A 128 18.89 -0.54 -0.51
CA GLU A 128 19.86 -0.42 0.59
C GLU A 128 20.86 -1.57 0.49
N SER A 129 22.14 -1.26 0.40
CA SER A 129 23.23 -2.25 0.38
C SER A 129 23.72 -2.61 1.77
N CYS A 130 23.51 -1.74 2.74
CA CYS A 130 23.86 -1.95 4.15
C CYS A 130 22.94 -1.15 5.07
N ILE A 131 22.85 -1.58 6.32
CA ILE A 131 22.21 -0.85 7.41
C ILE A 131 23.23 -0.72 8.52
N ASP A 132 23.53 0.51 8.94
CA ASP A 132 24.50 0.80 10.01
C ASP A 132 25.83 0.08 9.78
N ASP A 133 26.38 0.20 8.55
CA ASP A 133 27.62 -0.44 8.08
C ASP A 133 27.63 -1.98 8.08
N LYS A 134 26.49 -2.60 8.33
CA LYS A 134 26.32 -4.05 8.21
C LYS A 134 25.84 -4.40 6.80
N PRO A 135 26.60 -5.15 6.02
CA PRO A 135 26.18 -5.53 4.67
C PRO A 135 24.96 -6.42 4.72
N LEU A 136 23.94 -6.09 3.95
CA LEU A 136 22.77 -6.93 3.73
C LEU A 136 23.07 -8.12 2.78
N GLU A 137 24.29 -8.19 2.26
CA GLU A 137 24.76 -9.19 1.28
C GLU A 137 24.59 -10.63 1.75
N SER A 138 24.71 -10.88 3.05
CA SER A 138 24.55 -12.23 3.62
C SER A 138 23.12 -12.78 3.47
N LEU A 139 22.17 -11.94 3.10
CA LEU A 139 20.76 -12.30 3.04
C LEU A 139 20.30 -12.63 1.61
N TYR A 140 21.03 -12.20 0.55
CA TYR A 140 20.57 -12.32 -0.84
C TYR A 140 21.65 -12.55 -1.89
N TRP A 141 21.48 -13.60 -2.69
CA TRP A 141 22.41 -14.06 -3.72
C TRP A 141 22.28 -13.37 -5.08
N GLN A 142 21.17 -12.67 -5.36
CA GLN A 142 20.91 -12.12 -6.69
C GLN A 142 20.54 -10.64 -6.77
N LYS A 143 19.93 -10.07 -5.73
CA LYS A 143 19.69 -8.62 -5.56
C LYS A 143 19.67 -8.32 -4.07
N PRO A 144 20.81 -8.27 -3.41
CA PRO A 144 20.91 -8.17 -1.95
C PRO A 144 20.31 -6.87 -1.38
N TRP A 145 20.12 -5.87 -2.21
CA TRP A 145 19.73 -4.51 -1.84
C TRP A 145 18.27 -4.16 -2.09
N LEU A 146 17.49 -5.03 -2.75
CA LEU A 146 16.08 -4.70 -3.03
C LEU A 146 15.19 -5.14 -1.88
N HIS A 147 14.66 -4.17 -1.15
CA HIS A 147 13.64 -4.34 -0.14
C HIS A 147 12.35 -3.66 -0.58
N VAL A 148 11.22 -4.29 -0.30
CA VAL A 148 9.90 -3.79 -0.62
C VAL A 148 9.17 -3.48 0.67
N GLU A 149 8.58 -2.30 0.77
CA GLU A 149 7.74 -1.91 1.89
C GLU A 149 6.55 -2.85 1.98
N SER A 150 6.38 -3.51 3.13
CA SER A 150 5.33 -4.51 3.36
C SER A 150 4.27 -4.03 4.33
N GLU A 151 4.67 -3.35 5.41
CA GLU A 151 3.75 -2.72 6.37
C GLU A 151 4.26 -1.34 6.76
N SER A 152 3.31 -0.45 7.09
CA SER A 152 3.60 0.87 7.61
C SER A 152 2.61 1.30 8.67
N ILE A 153 3.09 2.04 9.66
CA ILE A 153 2.26 2.66 10.69
C ILE A 153 2.42 4.16 10.62
N TYR A 154 1.30 4.84 10.56
CA TYR A 154 1.21 6.30 10.51
C TYR A 154 0.35 6.81 11.66
N TYR A 155 0.60 8.05 12.05
CA TYR A 155 -0.35 8.86 12.79
C TYR A 155 -0.77 10.03 11.91
N ILE A 156 -2.08 10.24 11.77
CA ILE A 156 -2.62 11.37 11.01
C ILE A 156 -3.50 12.20 11.92
N ASP A 157 -3.23 13.49 11.98
CA ASP A 157 -4.05 14.50 12.64
C ASP A 157 -4.34 15.62 11.65
N LYS A 158 -5.63 15.87 11.37
CA LYS A 158 -6.07 16.93 10.45
C LYS A 158 -5.30 16.90 9.12
N PHE A 159 -5.20 15.73 8.51
CA PHE A 159 -4.44 15.44 7.28
C PHE A 159 -2.91 15.62 7.37
N LYS A 160 -2.35 15.99 8.54
CA LYS A 160 -0.92 15.96 8.75
C LYS A 160 -0.47 14.54 9.06
N LEU A 161 0.18 13.91 8.09
CA LEU A 161 0.70 12.55 8.21
C LEU A 161 2.07 12.55 8.89
N SER A 162 2.21 11.72 9.91
CA SER A 162 3.48 11.41 10.58
C SER A 162 3.77 9.93 10.41
N LYS A 163 4.94 9.60 9.84
CA LYS A 163 5.41 8.22 9.70
C LYS A 163 5.96 7.76 11.04
N LEU A 164 5.48 6.64 11.57
CA LEU A 164 5.93 6.09 12.85
C LEU A 164 6.81 4.86 12.64
N TYR A 165 6.40 3.97 11.73
CA TYR A 165 7.07 2.71 11.48
C TYR A 165 6.96 2.31 10.02
N LYS A 166 8.03 1.71 9.49
CA LYS A 166 8.07 1.06 8.18
C LYS A 166 8.78 -0.27 8.26
N ARG A 167 8.21 -1.29 7.66
CA ARG A 167 8.82 -2.59 7.51
C ARG A 167 9.11 -2.88 6.05
N TYR A 168 10.34 -3.21 5.77
CA TYR A 168 10.84 -3.56 4.45
C TYR A 168 11.20 -5.04 4.41
N SER A 169 10.69 -5.74 3.42
CA SER A 169 10.89 -7.17 3.23
C SER A 169 11.56 -7.46 1.89
N SER A 170 12.48 -8.38 1.91
CA SER A 170 13.15 -8.90 0.72
C SER A 170 12.75 -10.35 0.43
N TYR A 171 11.50 -10.66 0.64
CA TYR A 171 10.87 -11.96 0.57
C TYR A 171 11.02 -12.72 -0.76
N TYR A 172 11.42 -12.06 -1.84
CA TYR A 172 11.46 -12.65 -3.19
C TYR A 172 12.23 -13.96 -3.28
N ASN A 173 13.36 -14.06 -2.57
CA ASN A 173 14.16 -15.29 -2.54
C ASN A 173 13.60 -16.33 -1.55
N VAL A 174 12.98 -15.88 -0.47
CA VAL A 174 12.34 -16.77 0.53
C VAL A 174 11.17 -17.52 -0.10
N MET A 175 10.38 -16.84 -0.92
CA MET A 175 9.23 -17.41 -1.63
C MET A 175 9.59 -18.51 -2.63
N LYS A 176 10.82 -18.48 -3.19
CA LYS A 176 11.28 -19.50 -4.13
C LYS A 176 11.87 -20.74 -3.45
N SER A 177 12.28 -20.64 -2.20
CA SER A 177 13.07 -21.67 -1.52
C SER A 177 12.38 -22.35 -0.34
N LYS A 178 11.30 -21.75 0.22
CA LYS A 178 10.62 -22.28 1.40
C LYS A 178 9.18 -22.65 1.10
N SER A 179 8.72 -23.73 1.74
CA SER A 179 7.28 -24.03 1.71
C SER A 179 6.48 -22.98 2.47
N ILE A 180 5.20 -22.81 2.13
CA ILE A 180 4.32 -21.89 2.87
C ILE A 180 4.28 -22.25 4.36
N ARG A 181 4.29 -23.55 4.72
CA ARG A 181 4.35 -23.98 6.11
C ARG A 181 5.59 -23.47 6.85
N ASP A 182 6.76 -23.48 6.20
CA ASP A 182 7.97 -22.96 6.82
C ASP A 182 7.88 -21.45 7.05
N ILE A 183 7.30 -20.72 6.09
CA ILE A 183 7.05 -19.29 6.20
C ILE A 183 6.10 -19.00 7.36
N ILE A 184 4.96 -19.70 7.42
CA ILE A 184 3.95 -19.54 8.47
C ILE A 184 4.53 -19.86 9.84
N ASN A 185 5.26 -20.97 9.96
CA ASN A 185 5.91 -21.38 11.19
C ASN A 185 6.93 -20.35 11.68
N THR A 186 7.59 -19.64 10.77
CA THR A 186 8.53 -18.57 11.12
C THR A 186 7.78 -17.30 11.56
N LEU A 187 6.67 -16.96 10.93
CA LEU A 187 5.79 -15.86 11.36
C LEU A 187 5.20 -16.10 12.77
N TYR A 188 5.03 -17.36 13.16
CA TYR A 188 4.55 -17.74 14.49
C TYR A 188 5.60 -17.57 15.59
N LYS A 189 6.88 -17.76 15.26
CA LYS A 189 7.98 -17.66 16.21
C LYS A 189 8.41 -16.20 16.28
N ASP A 190 8.48 -15.65 17.49
CA ASP A 190 8.92 -14.26 17.74
C ASP A 190 10.39 -13.98 17.35
N ASN A 191 11.10 -14.99 16.88
CA ASN A 191 12.48 -14.88 16.43
C ASN A 191 12.54 -14.55 14.94
N ASP A 192 12.41 -13.29 14.62
CA ASP A 192 12.82 -12.74 13.34
C ASP A 192 14.36 -12.69 13.32
N LEU A 193 14.98 -13.80 12.96
CA LEU A 193 16.43 -14.03 13.08
C LEU A 193 17.28 -13.03 12.27
N PHE A 194 16.65 -12.15 11.46
CA PHE A 194 17.32 -11.22 10.55
C PHE A 194 16.65 -9.84 10.52
N ASN A 195 16.06 -9.40 11.61
CA ASN A 195 15.54 -8.04 11.72
C ASN A 195 16.67 -7.07 12.04
N TYR A 196 16.92 -6.20 11.11
CA TYR A 196 17.66 -4.98 11.37
C TYR A 196 16.66 -3.86 11.62
N THR A 197 16.82 -3.14 12.72
CA THR A 197 15.98 -1.99 13.03
C THR A 197 16.85 -0.76 13.24
N ARG A 198 16.46 0.35 12.65
CA ARG A 198 17.10 1.65 12.86
C ARG A 198 16.05 2.73 13.06
N ILE A 199 16.45 3.88 13.58
CA ILE A 199 15.65 5.10 13.55
C ILE A 199 16.24 6.02 12.50
N LYS A 200 15.45 6.37 11.49
CA LYS A 200 15.82 7.32 10.42
C LYS A 200 14.79 8.43 10.36
N ASP A 201 15.24 9.67 10.54
CA ASP A 201 14.37 10.85 10.55
C ASP A 201 13.18 10.76 11.51
N GLY A 202 13.36 10.07 12.66
CA GLY A 202 12.33 9.84 13.66
C GLY A 202 11.38 8.68 13.34
N VAL A 203 11.58 7.97 12.22
CA VAL A 203 10.82 6.78 11.81
C VAL A 203 11.57 5.51 12.19
N GLU A 204 10.89 4.57 12.83
CA GLU A 204 11.45 3.24 13.04
C GLU A 204 11.35 2.43 11.74
N GLU A 205 12.48 2.08 11.15
CA GLU A 205 12.58 1.22 9.98
C GLU A 205 13.08 -0.16 10.36
N SER A 206 12.36 -1.20 9.95
CA SER A 206 12.71 -2.60 10.19
C SER A 206 12.91 -3.32 8.85
N TYR A 207 14.01 -4.04 8.72
CA TYR A 207 14.38 -4.77 7.51
C TYR A 207 14.42 -6.27 7.79
N THR A 208 13.75 -7.06 6.97
CA THR A 208 13.56 -8.49 7.22
C THR A 208 13.56 -9.32 5.93
N THR A 209 13.79 -10.62 6.09
CA THR A 209 13.61 -11.61 5.02
C THR A 209 12.21 -12.19 4.98
N LEU A 210 11.40 -11.96 6.00
CA LEU A 210 10.07 -12.55 6.10
C LEU A 210 9.04 -11.70 5.32
N PRO A 211 8.18 -12.33 4.52
CA PRO A 211 7.10 -11.64 3.84
C PRO A 211 6.09 -11.07 4.82
N GLY A 212 5.46 -9.97 4.46
CA GLY A 212 4.28 -9.46 5.16
C GLY A 212 3.03 -10.32 4.89
N PRO A 213 1.94 -10.10 5.65
CA PRO A 213 0.74 -10.93 5.55
C PRO A 213 0.11 -10.91 4.15
N GLY A 214 0.17 -9.80 3.42
CA GLY A 214 -0.30 -9.71 2.03
C GLY A 214 0.45 -10.68 1.12
N MET A 215 1.78 -10.66 1.19
CA MET A 215 2.63 -11.53 0.37
C MET A 215 2.57 -13.00 0.74
N VAL A 216 2.26 -13.33 1.99
CA VAL A 216 1.99 -14.74 2.37
C VAL A 216 0.77 -15.27 1.64
N PHE A 217 -0.28 -14.45 1.47
CA PHE A 217 -1.45 -14.83 0.67
C PHE A 217 -1.14 -14.93 -0.82
N VAL A 218 -0.29 -14.06 -1.37
CA VAL A 218 0.20 -14.20 -2.76
C VAL A 218 0.92 -15.53 -2.95
N ALA A 219 1.81 -15.91 -2.03
CA ALA A 219 2.51 -17.19 -2.08
C ALA A 219 1.55 -18.38 -1.97
N LEU A 220 0.54 -18.27 -1.10
CA LEU A 220 -0.49 -19.30 -0.94
C LEU A 220 -1.27 -19.49 -2.26
N CYS A 221 -1.66 -18.40 -2.92
CA CYS A 221 -2.31 -18.44 -4.23
C CYS A 221 -1.43 -19.14 -5.27
N ALA A 222 -0.16 -18.73 -5.36
CA ALA A 222 0.81 -19.32 -6.28
C ALA A 222 0.95 -20.84 -6.08
N GLN A 223 0.97 -21.31 -4.83
CA GLN A 223 1.09 -22.73 -4.51
C GLN A 223 -0.17 -23.53 -4.82
N ILE A 224 -1.38 -22.97 -4.55
CA ILE A 224 -2.63 -23.72 -4.64
C ILE A 224 -3.28 -23.63 -6.03
N THR A 225 -3.26 -22.44 -6.65
CA THR A 225 -3.94 -22.17 -7.92
C THR A 225 -3.00 -21.83 -9.07
N GLY A 226 -1.71 -21.61 -8.78
CA GLY A 226 -0.73 -21.12 -9.75
C GLY A 226 -0.82 -19.61 -10.01
N ASP A 227 -1.72 -18.90 -9.33
CA ASP A 227 -1.84 -17.45 -9.41
C ASP A 227 -0.70 -16.76 -8.68
N LYS A 228 0.23 -16.18 -9.43
CA LYS A 228 1.43 -15.53 -8.89
C LYS A 228 1.22 -14.07 -8.51
N GLU A 229 0.09 -13.49 -8.87
CA GLU A 229 -0.25 -12.08 -8.60
C GLU A 229 -1.12 -11.94 -7.33
N GLY A 230 -1.64 -13.05 -6.78
CA GLY A 230 -2.45 -13.05 -5.56
C GLY A 230 -3.91 -12.66 -5.77
N PHE A 231 -4.40 -12.65 -7.02
CA PHE A 231 -5.79 -12.29 -7.33
C PHE A 231 -6.82 -13.26 -6.74
N ASP A 232 -6.38 -14.47 -6.40
CA ASP A 232 -7.18 -15.50 -5.77
C ASP A 232 -7.16 -15.46 -4.22
N ALA A 233 -6.52 -14.45 -3.59
CA ALA A 233 -6.41 -14.34 -2.13
C ALA A 233 -7.77 -14.43 -1.41
N GLY A 234 -8.81 -13.83 -1.97
CA GLY A 234 -10.18 -13.95 -1.45
C GLY A 234 -10.72 -15.38 -1.47
N LYS A 235 -10.35 -16.20 -2.48
CA LYS A 235 -10.70 -17.63 -2.53
C LYS A 235 -9.96 -18.41 -1.44
N MET A 236 -8.67 -18.10 -1.19
CA MET A 236 -7.88 -18.70 -0.13
C MET A 236 -8.46 -18.37 1.25
N MET A 237 -8.87 -17.13 1.48
CA MET A 237 -9.57 -16.72 2.69
C MET A 237 -10.87 -17.53 2.88
N GLY A 238 -11.68 -17.67 1.84
CA GLY A 238 -12.91 -18.47 1.87
C GLY A 238 -12.64 -19.97 2.13
N LEU A 239 -11.64 -20.55 1.46
CA LEU A 239 -11.25 -21.95 1.61
C LEU A 239 -10.77 -22.27 3.03
N SER A 240 -10.20 -21.31 3.75
CA SER A 240 -9.74 -21.47 5.12
C SER A 240 -10.84 -21.89 6.10
N SER A 241 -12.11 -21.59 5.80
CA SER A 241 -13.25 -21.97 6.64
C SER A 241 -13.53 -23.47 6.65
N TYR A 242 -13.05 -24.22 5.65
CA TYR A 242 -13.18 -25.67 5.53
C TYR A 242 -11.98 -26.44 6.08
N GLY A 243 -10.92 -25.74 6.46
CA GLY A 243 -9.68 -26.31 6.95
C GLY A 243 -9.62 -26.47 8.47
N LYS A 244 -8.68 -27.29 8.91
CA LYS A 244 -8.28 -27.48 10.32
C LYS A 244 -6.78 -27.22 10.48
N LEU A 245 -6.33 -26.98 11.70
CA LEU A 245 -4.90 -26.85 12.03
C LEU A 245 -4.22 -28.24 12.04
N GLY A 246 -3.01 -28.31 11.49
CA GLY A 246 -2.20 -29.54 11.45
C GLY A 246 -2.69 -30.60 10.46
N GLY A 247 -3.55 -30.24 9.51
CA GLY A 247 -3.97 -31.14 8.43
C GLY A 247 -3.11 -30.98 7.16
N ASP A 248 -3.37 -31.77 6.11
CA ASP A 248 -2.54 -31.87 4.91
C ASP A 248 -3.22 -31.40 3.64
N THR A 249 -4.46 -30.91 3.73
CA THR A 249 -5.21 -30.41 2.56
C THR A 249 -4.88 -28.94 2.28
N ASN A 250 -5.22 -28.48 1.07
CA ASN A 250 -5.13 -27.05 0.72
C ASN A 250 -6.00 -26.18 1.64
N ALA A 251 -7.17 -26.67 2.07
CA ALA A 251 -8.02 -25.96 3.01
C ALA A 251 -7.34 -25.80 4.39
N ASP A 252 -6.63 -26.84 4.85
CA ASP A 252 -5.88 -26.83 6.11
C ASP A 252 -4.73 -25.82 6.04
N LEU A 253 -3.99 -25.79 4.91
CA LEU A 253 -2.92 -24.80 4.69
C LEU A 253 -3.48 -23.37 4.66
N CYS A 254 -4.63 -23.15 4.02
CA CYS A 254 -5.33 -21.87 4.06
C CYS A 254 -5.70 -21.47 5.49
N LYS A 255 -6.18 -22.45 6.31
CA LYS A 255 -6.53 -22.22 7.71
C LYS A 255 -5.30 -21.83 8.56
N GLU A 256 -4.20 -22.55 8.39
CA GLU A 256 -2.94 -22.27 9.06
C GLU A 256 -2.45 -20.84 8.71
N THR A 257 -2.47 -20.49 7.41
CA THR A 257 -2.11 -19.17 6.91
C THR A 257 -2.99 -18.08 7.52
N GLN A 258 -4.31 -18.30 7.56
CA GLN A 258 -5.27 -17.35 8.12
C GLN A 258 -4.97 -17.06 9.61
N VAL A 259 -4.67 -18.11 10.39
CA VAL A 259 -4.35 -17.98 11.81
C VAL A 259 -2.96 -17.36 12.03
N ALA A 260 -1.97 -17.71 11.21
CA ALA A 260 -0.64 -17.12 11.32
C ALA A 260 -0.64 -15.61 11.06
N THR A 261 -1.28 -15.21 9.97
CA THR A 261 -1.37 -13.80 9.60
C THR A 261 -2.26 -12.99 10.55
N GLU A 262 -3.29 -13.61 11.16
CA GLU A 262 -4.06 -13.02 12.25
C GLU A 262 -3.16 -12.64 13.42
N LYS A 263 -2.40 -13.62 13.94
CA LYS A 263 -1.50 -13.40 15.08
C LYS A 263 -0.41 -12.35 14.80
N TYR A 264 0.16 -12.41 13.59
CA TYR A 264 1.12 -11.40 13.16
C TYR A 264 0.51 -9.99 13.20
N THR A 265 -0.68 -9.82 12.62
CA THR A 265 -1.35 -8.52 12.53
C THR A 265 -1.78 -8.00 13.91
N ILE A 266 -2.18 -8.88 14.83
CA ILE A 266 -2.45 -8.48 16.23
C ILE A 266 -1.21 -7.82 16.83
N ARG A 267 -0.02 -8.41 16.69
CA ARG A 267 1.25 -7.82 17.20
C ARG A 267 1.57 -6.48 16.51
N LEU A 268 1.30 -6.38 15.20
CA LEU A 268 1.49 -5.12 14.48
C LEU A 268 0.56 -4.01 14.99
N ILE A 269 -0.70 -4.33 15.30
CA ILE A 269 -1.66 -3.39 15.87
C ILE A 269 -1.26 -3.02 17.32
N GLU A 270 -0.78 -3.98 18.13
CA GLU A 270 -0.24 -3.72 19.46
C GLU A 270 0.94 -2.75 19.40
N LYS A 271 1.86 -2.97 18.46
CA LYS A 271 2.97 -2.04 18.17
C LYS A 271 2.45 -0.65 17.82
N ALA A 272 1.48 -0.55 16.92
CA ALA A 272 0.87 0.72 16.53
C ALA A 272 0.25 1.47 17.72
N LEU A 273 -0.48 0.75 18.58
CA LEU A 273 -1.09 1.29 19.78
C LEU A 273 -0.07 1.70 20.86
N SER A 274 1.13 1.12 20.85
CA SER A 274 2.23 1.51 21.75
C SER A 274 2.92 2.81 21.31
N MET A 275 2.81 3.17 20.03
CA MET A 275 3.44 4.36 19.46
C MET A 275 2.60 5.63 19.60
N SER A 276 1.33 5.52 20.00
CA SER A 276 0.42 6.66 20.16
C SER A 276 -0.66 6.40 21.19
N THR A 277 -1.14 7.44 21.84
CA THR A 277 -2.29 7.38 22.76
C THR A 277 -3.64 7.35 22.02
N CYS A 278 -3.66 7.59 20.71
CA CYS A 278 -4.86 7.53 19.89
C CYS A 278 -5.49 6.13 19.90
N ARG A 279 -6.81 6.07 19.92
CA ARG A 279 -7.57 4.81 19.91
C ARG A 279 -8.43 4.62 18.66
N ASN A 280 -8.32 5.53 17.71
CA ASN A 280 -8.89 5.36 16.37
C ASN A 280 -7.85 4.66 15.50
N VAL A 281 -8.16 3.46 15.02
CA VAL A 281 -7.25 2.64 14.22
C VAL A 281 -7.90 2.36 12.87
N ILE A 282 -7.19 2.70 11.81
CA ILE A 282 -7.60 2.47 10.42
C ILE A 282 -6.74 1.33 9.87
N LEU A 283 -7.37 0.36 9.21
CA LEU A 283 -6.69 -0.68 8.45
C LEU A 283 -6.86 -0.42 6.97
N SER A 284 -5.75 -0.36 6.22
CA SER A 284 -5.70 -0.15 4.76
C SER A 284 -4.57 -0.99 4.13
N GLY A 285 -4.43 -0.95 2.79
CA GLY A 285 -3.59 -1.88 2.04
C GLY A 285 -4.36 -3.15 1.67
N GLY A 286 -3.91 -3.87 0.64
CA GLY A 286 -4.64 -5.01 0.07
C GLY A 286 -5.00 -6.11 1.08
N TYR A 287 -4.16 -6.35 2.08
CA TYR A 287 -4.45 -7.33 3.13
C TYR A 287 -5.64 -6.92 4.02
N ALA A 288 -5.97 -5.64 4.14
CA ALA A 288 -7.14 -5.18 4.89
C ALA A 288 -8.48 -5.62 4.26
N MET A 289 -8.48 -6.23 3.06
CA MET A 289 -9.65 -6.93 2.51
C MET A 289 -9.97 -8.25 3.24
N ASN A 290 -9.09 -8.72 4.14
CA ASN A 290 -9.32 -9.96 4.92
C ASN A 290 -10.36 -9.74 6.02
N CYS A 291 -11.64 -9.77 5.63
CA CYS A 291 -12.76 -9.50 6.55
C CYS A 291 -12.85 -10.49 7.72
N VAL A 292 -12.38 -11.74 7.55
CA VAL A 292 -12.35 -12.75 8.62
C VAL A 292 -11.43 -12.32 9.75
N ASN A 293 -10.22 -11.86 9.43
CA ASN A 293 -9.27 -11.40 10.43
C ASN A 293 -9.64 -10.01 10.97
N ASN A 294 -10.14 -9.11 10.12
CA ASN A 294 -10.61 -7.80 10.57
C ASN A 294 -11.65 -7.90 11.68
N TYR A 295 -12.63 -8.81 11.54
CA TYR A 295 -13.62 -9.07 12.58
C TYR A 295 -12.95 -9.49 13.90
N LYS A 296 -11.94 -10.36 13.86
CA LYS A 296 -11.23 -10.83 15.05
C LYS A 296 -10.46 -9.72 15.74
N TYR A 297 -9.87 -8.79 14.99
CA TYR A 297 -9.18 -7.63 15.58
C TYR A 297 -10.15 -6.75 16.36
N THR A 298 -11.36 -6.51 15.85
CA THR A 298 -12.38 -5.76 16.60
C THR A 298 -12.83 -6.46 17.88
N GLN A 299 -12.77 -7.78 17.91
CA GLN A 299 -13.07 -8.57 19.13
C GLN A 299 -11.91 -8.58 20.12
N HIS A 300 -10.67 -8.60 19.63
CA HIS A 300 -9.46 -8.67 20.46
C HIS A 300 -9.18 -7.35 21.17
N PHE A 301 -9.23 -6.23 20.47
CA PHE A 301 -8.87 -4.91 20.97
C PHE A 301 -10.09 -4.15 21.50
N LYS A 302 -10.49 -4.42 22.75
CA LYS A 302 -11.58 -3.67 23.39
C LYS A 302 -11.18 -2.21 23.65
N GLY A 303 -12.07 -1.27 23.34
CA GLY A 303 -11.83 0.17 23.51
C GLY A 303 -10.99 0.81 22.40
N VAL A 304 -10.78 0.11 21.29
CA VAL A 304 -10.22 0.64 20.05
C VAL A 304 -11.34 0.83 19.02
N ASN A 305 -11.39 2.00 18.40
CA ASN A 305 -12.34 2.31 17.34
C ASN A 305 -11.72 1.93 16.01
N PHE A 306 -12.12 0.79 15.43
CA PHE A 306 -11.63 0.35 14.13
C PHE A 306 -12.44 0.93 12.98
N PHE A 307 -11.72 1.39 11.97
CA PHE A 307 -12.26 1.67 10.65
C PHE A 307 -11.48 0.83 9.62
N ILE A 308 -12.19 0.07 8.83
CA ILE A 308 -11.60 -0.66 7.71
C ILE A 308 -11.87 0.15 6.45
N ASP A 309 -10.81 0.51 5.75
CA ASP A 309 -10.92 1.27 4.50
C ASP A 309 -11.83 0.52 3.51
N PRO A 310 -12.86 1.16 2.93
CA PRO A 310 -13.74 0.49 1.97
C PRO A 310 -13.06 0.23 0.61
N VAL A 311 -11.94 0.90 0.31
CA VAL A 311 -11.14 0.72 -0.91
C VAL A 311 -9.68 0.49 -0.53
N PRO A 312 -9.37 -0.61 0.21
CA PRO A 312 -8.07 -0.79 0.82
C PRO A 312 -7.00 -1.28 -0.16
N HIS A 313 -7.39 -1.79 -1.34
CA HIS A 313 -6.47 -2.23 -2.41
C HIS A 313 -5.88 -1.03 -3.17
N ASP A 314 -4.95 -1.28 -4.09
CA ASP A 314 -4.21 -0.26 -4.83
C ASP A 314 -5.09 0.80 -5.51
N GLY A 315 -6.30 0.44 -5.94
CA GLY A 315 -7.26 1.38 -6.48
C GLY A 315 -7.52 2.57 -5.54
N GLY A 316 -7.55 2.34 -4.22
CA GLY A 316 -7.72 3.39 -3.23
C GLY A 316 -6.58 4.41 -3.18
N THR A 317 -5.40 4.08 -3.70
CA THR A 317 -4.28 5.03 -3.75
C THR A 317 -4.56 6.24 -4.65
N ALA A 318 -5.44 6.12 -5.65
CA ALA A 318 -5.93 7.27 -6.41
C ALA A 318 -6.70 8.26 -5.51
N VAL A 319 -7.52 7.76 -4.58
CA VAL A 319 -8.20 8.60 -3.59
C VAL A 319 -7.18 9.27 -2.68
N GLY A 320 -6.24 8.49 -2.15
CA GLY A 320 -5.17 8.99 -1.29
C GLY A 320 -4.33 10.07 -1.98
N ALA A 321 -3.97 9.87 -3.24
CA ALA A 321 -3.21 10.83 -4.03
C ALA A 321 -3.97 12.15 -4.25
N ALA A 322 -5.29 12.08 -4.56
CA ALA A 322 -6.12 13.27 -4.71
C ALA A 322 -6.27 14.03 -3.38
N VAL A 323 -6.46 13.33 -2.27
CA VAL A 323 -6.57 13.92 -0.93
C VAL A 323 -5.26 14.58 -0.50
N TRP A 324 -4.14 13.89 -0.68
CA TRP A 324 -2.81 14.41 -0.39
C TRP A 324 -2.53 15.69 -1.19
N LEU A 325 -2.84 15.69 -2.49
CA LEU A 325 -2.58 16.82 -3.38
C LEU A 325 -3.43 18.03 -3.02
N ASP A 326 -4.72 17.82 -2.70
CA ASP A 326 -5.62 18.89 -2.25
C ASP A 326 -5.11 19.52 -0.94
N ASP A 327 -4.70 18.73 0.05
CA ASP A 327 -4.12 19.21 1.32
C ASP A 327 -2.81 19.97 1.08
N TYR A 328 -1.93 19.45 0.23
CA TYR A 328 -0.66 20.10 -0.13
C TYR A 328 -0.87 21.51 -0.68
N PHE A 329 -1.79 21.68 -1.63
CA PHE A 329 -2.07 22.99 -2.20
C PHE A 329 -2.78 23.91 -1.21
N GLN A 330 -3.72 23.42 -0.39
CA GLN A 330 -4.38 24.26 0.62
C GLN A 330 -3.37 24.81 1.63
N ARG A 331 -2.41 24.01 2.11
CA ARG A 331 -1.36 24.46 3.02
C ARG A 331 -0.41 25.46 2.37
N SER A 332 0.01 25.18 1.13
CA SER A 332 0.90 26.07 0.38
C SER A 332 0.30 27.45 0.17
N PHE A 333 -1.00 27.55 -0.09
CA PHE A 333 -1.72 28.81 -0.20
C PHE A 333 -1.88 29.53 1.14
N SER A 334 -2.15 28.78 2.23
CA SER A 334 -2.37 29.36 3.55
C SER A 334 -1.09 29.93 4.15
N GLU A 335 0.07 29.36 3.83
CA GLU A 335 1.37 29.79 4.38
C GLU A 335 2.01 30.97 3.63
N GLN A 336 1.40 31.49 2.53
CA GLN A 336 1.93 32.57 1.67
C GLN A 336 3.42 32.41 1.29
N LYS A 337 3.94 31.18 1.33
CA LYS A 337 5.34 30.85 1.02
C LYS A 337 5.49 30.16 -0.33
N PHE A 338 4.84 30.70 -1.37
CA PHE A 338 5.17 30.31 -2.73
C PHE A 338 6.38 31.13 -3.21
N LYS A 339 7.58 30.79 -2.74
CA LYS A 339 8.81 31.05 -3.48
C LYS A 339 9.19 29.76 -4.21
N GLY A 340 8.62 29.61 -5.43
CA GLY A 340 9.18 28.92 -6.59
C GLY A 340 10.14 27.74 -6.34
N ARG A 341 9.74 26.74 -5.55
CA ARG A 341 10.33 25.40 -5.58
C ARG A 341 9.20 24.40 -5.39
N LEU A 342 8.53 24.08 -6.50
CA LEU A 342 8.05 22.72 -6.67
C LEU A 342 9.29 21.84 -6.52
N ILE A 343 9.24 20.93 -5.55
CA ILE A 343 10.34 19.99 -5.34
C ILE A 343 10.42 19.17 -6.62
N ASP A 344 11.40 19.50 -7.44
CA ASP A 344 11.71 18.77 -8.64
C ASP A 344 12.44 17.49 -8.24
N GLU A 345 11.67 16.51 -7.72
CA GLU A 345 12.18 15.17 -7.46
C GLU A 345 12.50 14.41 -8.76
N ARG A 346 12.45 15.07 -9.92
CA ARG A 346 12.85 14.52 -11.22
C ARG A 346 14.36 14.34 -11.38
N ASN A 347 15.17 14.82 -10.41
CA ASN A 347 16.64 14.86 -10.53
C ASN A 347 17.41 14.24 -9.35
N ASN A 348 16.85 13.27 -8.62
CA ASN A 348 17.65 12.45 -7.70
C ASN A 348 17.38 10.97 -7.88
#